data_74f1663c122b48638f4c5823f0e867f2
#
_entry.id   74f1663c122b48638f4c5823f0e867f2
#
_cell.length_a   1.000
_cell.length_b   1.000
_cell.length_c   1.000
_cell.angle_alpha   90.00
_cell.angle_beta   90.00
_cell.angle_gamma   90.00
#
_symmetry.space_group_name_H-M   'P 1'
#
loop_
_entity.id
_entity.type
_entity.pdbx_description
1 polymer ?
#
loop_
_entity_poly.entity_id
_entity_poly.type
_entity_poly.pdbx_seq_one_letter_code
_entity_poly.pdbx_strand_id
1 'polypeptide(L)'
;MASANEAILKINEYKGQRTTFKSEIEQLIDNEQRLRTGLNNVVEPEEPVVYESTFSQTLIDQIEEKRANLELFKQKLDRLEKDIQFHTERVTKIPAERAEANKALEDARTATARLIADSESADNKIAQILQELRYRAAEEELKKLDVEIDRQELSARIDPLERDSASRNVKRLETEIQSWEREIKKLRKKEVFQEQQLASQATETAHWSIKPLAERNEALVSERKKIVEELQLLRTEHQKIVQQTESIVERRSDITNKIAAAGLTATNGMLLVDLRRTLDSTGECHIRIRQLQTELRKVNLSKISLIQERDELDDPLGAVEKLVNSNDTSAPLVQRALQFIQTKREYLYQLIEDYQSYGRKVSEVSQARKKLIDEINSTLNYIDVNALWVRSAEPLSFKYVTEAGDGIDQFFDTESWTNIAAGSQILVTERPYEATTALFFLVALVIFNRRVKNSIERSESKDE
;
A
#
# COMPACT_ATOMS: atom_id res chain seq x y z
N MET A 1 21.71 51.39 -2.24
CA MET A 1 22.22 50.47 -3.30
C MET A 1 21.77 49.05 -3.06
N ALA A 2 22.00 48.42 -1.90
CA ALA A 2 21.59 47.04 -1.64
C ALA A 2 20.09 46.77 -1.85
N SER A 3 19.22 47.65 -1.29
CA SER A 3 17.75 47.52 -1.40
C SER A 3 17.21 47.74 -2.82
N ALA A 4 17.90 48.53 -3.66
CA ALA A 4 17.53 48.69 -5.04
C ALA A 4 17.88 47.45 -5.88
N ASN A 5 19.06 46.86 -5.62
CA ASN A 5 19.44 45.60 -6.27
C ASN A 5 18.49 44.45 -5.90
N GLU A 6 18.06 44.37 -4.64
CA GLU A 6 17.07 43.40 -4.19
C GLU A 6 15.72 43.56 -4.95
N ALA A 7 15.23 44.78 -5.11
CA ALA A 7 14.00 45.04 -5.85
C ALA A 7 14.13 44.63 -7.33
N ILE A 8 15.27 44.94 -7.96
CA ILE A 8 15.54 44.51 -9.34
C ILE A 8 15.60 42.98 -9.49
N LEU A 9 16.22 42.31 -8.53
CA LEU A 9 16.24 40.82 -8.52
C LEU A 9 14.84 40.25 -8.42
N LYS A 10 13.99 40.75 -7.52
CA LYS A 10 12.57 40.35 -7.39
C LYS A 10 11.80 40.57 -8.69
N ILE A 11 11.94 41.72 -9.34
CA ILE A 11 11.30 42.01 -10.61
C ILE A 11 11.68 40.96 -11.67
N ASN A 12 12.95 40.63 -11.78
CA ASN A 12 13.42 39.67 -12.76
C ASN A 12 12.94 38.24 -12.43
N GLU A 13 12.93 37.88 -11.15
CA GLU A 13 12.39 36.59 -10.67
C GLU A 13 10.90 36.46 -11.01
N TYR A 14 10.07 37.44 -10.66
CA TYR A 14 8.62 37.42 -10.95
C TYR A 14 8.34 37.38 -12.44
N LYS A 15 9.09 38.10 -13.26
CA LYS A 15 8.99 38.05 -14.73
C LYS A 15 9.35 36.66 -15.24
N GLY A 16 10.41 36.04 -14.71
CA GLY A 16 10.81 34.68 -15.05
C GLY A 16 9.71 33.66 -14.70
N GLN A 17 9.21 33.69 -13.47
CA GLN A 17 8.13 32.83 -13.03
C GLN A 17 6.86 32.99 -13.86
N ARG A 18 6.49 34.23 -14.19
CA ARG A 18 5.31 34.52 -15.04
C ARG A 18 5.46 33.93 -16.46
N THR A 19 6.66 34.01 -17.05
CA THR A 19 6.90 33.39 -18.38
C THR A 19 6.84 31.87 -18.32
N THR A 20 7.38 31.27 -17.28
CA THR A 20 7.26 29.82 -17.03
C THR A 20 5.82 29.39 -16.91
N PHE A 21 5.01 30.07 -16.07
CA PHE A 21 3.60 29.74 -15.91
C PHE A 21 2.79 29.86 -17.21
N LYS A 22 3.07 30.88 -18.05
CA LYS A 22 2.43 31.00 -19.36
C LYS A 22 2.75 29.81 -20.27
N SER A 23 4.00 29.38 -20.31
CA SER A 23 4.42 28.20 -21.09
C SER A 23 3.76 26.93 -20.56
N GLU A 24 3.63 26.78 -19.25
CA GLU A 24 2.94 25.64 -18.62
C GLU A 24 1.43 25.66 -18.97
N ILE A 25 0.78 26.81 -18.97
CA ILE A 25 -0.64 26.97 -19.37
C ILE A 25 -0.84 26.47 -20.81
N GLU A 26 0.02 26.85 -21.75
CA GLU A 26 -0.06 26.37 -23.13
C GLU A 26 0.05 24.85 -23.22
N GLN A 27 1.00 24.26 -22.50
CA GLN A 27 1.16 22.80 -22.43
C GLN A 27 -0.06 22.11 -21.79
N LEU A 28 -0.63 22.69 -20.75
CA LEU A 28 -1.80 22.16 -20.06
C LEU A 28 -3.03 22.15 -20.97
N ILE A 29 -3.24 23.19 -21.77
CA ILE A 29 -4.36 23.27 -22.72
C ILE A 29 -4.27 22.13 -23.76
N ASP A 30 -3.09 21.91 -24.32
CA ASP A 30 -2.84 20.81 -25.26
C ASP A 30 -3.08 19.45 -24.61
N ASN A 31 -2.64 19.31 -23.36
CA ASN A 31 -2.80 18.08 -22.58
C ASN A 31 -4.29 17.80 -22.28
N GLU A 32 -5.06 18.83 -21.89
CA GLU A 32 -6.51 18.69 -21.65
C GLU A 32 -7.23 18.09 -22.86
N GLN A 33 -6.94 18.59 -24.05
CA GLN A 33 -7.56 18.11 -25.28
C GLN A 33 -7.18 16.65 -25.58
N ARG A 34 -5.90 16.30 -25.41
CA ARG A 34 -5.41 14.91 -25.58
C ARG A 34 -6.07 13.97 -24.60
N LEU A 35 -6.17 14.37 -23.33
CA LEU A 35 -6.79 13.55 -22.28
C LEU A 35 -8.27 13.33 -22.54
N ARG A 36 -9.02 14.35 -22.91
CA ARG A 36 -10.44 14.25 -23.25
C ARG A 36 -10.66 13.30 -24.43
N THR A 37 -9.82 13.41 -25.46
CA THR A 37 -9.88 12.49 -26.62
C THR A 37 -9.50 11.06 -26.22
N GLY A 38 -8.46 10.89 -25.41
CA GLY A 38 -8.03 9.57 -24.93
C GLY A 38 -9.05 8.90 -24.00
N LEU A 39 -9.72 9.67 -23.14
CA LEU A 39 -10.75 9.16 -22.24
C LEU A 39 -12.04 8.75 -22.96
N ASN A 40 -12.34 9.35 -24.12
CA ASN A 40 -13.47 8.97 -24.95
C ASN A 40 -13.21 7.66 -25.73
N ASN A 41 -11.95 7.30 -25.95
CA ASN A 41 -11.56 6.07 -26.60
C ASN A 41 -11.42 4.95 -25.55
N VAL A 42 -12.41 4.08 -25.47
CA VAL A 42 -12.35 2.90 -24.60
C VAL A 42 -11.40 1.89 -25.25
N VAL A 43 -10.23 1.71 -24.67
CA VAL A 43 -9.31 0.63 -25.07
C VAL A 43 -9.70 -0.61 -24.28
N GLU A 44 -10.18 -1.64 -25.01
CA GLU A 44 -10.51 -2.93 -24.38
C GLU A 44 -9.24 -3.65 -23.88
N PRO A 45 -9.36 -4.43 -22.79
CA PRO A 45 -8.25 -5.25 -22.32
C PRO A 45 -7.81 -6.27 -23.38
N GLU A 46 -6.51 -6.38 -23.59
CA GLU A 46 -5.93 -7.31 -24.55
C GLU A 46 -5.96 -8.74 -24.00
N GLU A 47 -6.60 -9.66 -24.71
CA GLU A 47 -6.61 -11.07 -24.35
C GLU A 47 -5.37 -11.79 -24.95
N PRO A 48 -4.79 -12.78 -24.24
CA PRO A 48 -3.66 -13.54 -24.77
C PRO A 48 -4.11 -14.38 -25.97
N VAL A 49 -3.37 -14.28 -27.06
CA VAL A 49 -3.58 -15.16 -28.22
C VAL A 49 -2.85 -16.48 -27.96
N VAL A 50 -3.62 -17.56 -27.78
CA VAL A 50 -3.09 -18.89 -27.46
C VAL A 50 -3.29 -19.81 -28.67
N TYR A 51 -2.19 -20.27 -29.24
CA TYR A 51 -2.16 -21.30 -30.26
C TYR A 51 -1.86 -22.66 -29.62
N GLU A 52 -2.09 -23.75 -30.33
CA GLU A 52 -1.78 -25.11 -29.83
C GLU A 52 -0.28 -25.31 -29.50
N SER A 53 0.60 -24.57 -30.19
CA SER A 53 2.05 -24.59 -29.99
C SER A 53 2.56 -23.53 -29.01
N THR A 54 1.66 -22.79 -28.38
CA THR A 54 2.08 -21.73 -27.43
C THR A 54 2.50 -22.36 -26.10
N PHE A 55 3.74 -22.15 -25.71
CA PHE A 55 4.27 -22.56 -24.41
C PHE A 55 3.95 -21.52 -23.36
N SER A 56 3.76 -21.99 -22.13
CA SER A 56 3.49 -21.10 -20.98
C SER A 56 4.58 -20.06 -20.75
N GLN A 57 5.83 -20.37 -21.08
CA GLN A 57 6.99 -19.48 -20.93
C GLN A 57 6.87 -18.22 -21.80
N THR A 58 6.44 -18.36 -23.05
CA THR A 58 6.27 -17.20 -23.95
C THR A 58 5.28 -16.18 -23.39
N LEU A 59 4.20 -16.66 -22.79
CA LEU A 59 3.22 -15.78 -22.15
C LEU A 59 3.75 -15.18 -20.85
N ILE A 60 4.63 -15.87 -20.13
CA ILE A 60 5.26 -15.36 -18.91
C ILE A 60 6.15 -14.17 -19.23
N ASP A 61 6.95 -14.26 -20.28
CA ASP A 61 7.83 -13.16 -20.67
C ASP A 61 7.03 -11.90 -21.05
N GLN A 62 5.92 -12.08 -21.76
CA GLN A 62 5.03 -10.98 -22.13
C GLN A 62 4.29 -10.37 -20.92
N ILE A 63 3.90 -11.19 -19.94
CA ILE A 63 3.23 -10.69 -18.73
C ILE A 63 4.18 -9.84 -17.84
N GLU A 64 5.49 -10.14 -17.86
CA GLU A 64 6.46 -9.34 -17.10
C GLU A 64 6.55 -7.90 -17.63
N GLU A 65 6.47 -7.70 -18.95
CA GLU A 65 6.39 -6.37 -19.55
C GLU A 65 5.12 -5.63 -19.11
N LYS A 66 3.96 -6.31 -19.13
CA LYS A 66 2.70 -5.73 -18.67
C LYS A 66 2.74 -5.36 -17.16
N ARG A 67 3.41 -6.17 -16.34
CA ARG A 67 3.62 -5.88 -14.91
C ARG A 67 4.51 -4.67 -14.69
N ALA A 68 5.58 -4.52 -15.46
CA ALA A 68 6.44 -3.34 -15.42
C ALA A 68 5.65 -2.07 -15.77
N ASN A 69 4.83 -2.14 -16.81
CA ASN A 69 3.96 -1.04 -17.21
C ASN A 69 2.91 -0.71 -16.13
N LEU A 70 2.32 -1.72 -15.48
CA LEU A 70 1.39 -1.52 -14.37
C LEU A 70 2.04 -0.76 -13.21
N GLU A 71 3.26 -1.13 -12.86
CA GLU A 71 4.00 -0.45 -11.78
C GLU A 71 4.29 1.01 -12.11
N LEU A 72 4.67 1.30 -13.38
CA LEU A 72 4.85 2.68 -13.84
C LEU A 72 3.56 3.52 -13.74
N PHE A 73 2.41 2.95 -14.11
CA PHE A 73 1.13 3.66 -13.99
C PHE A 73 0.71 3.84 -12.53
N LYS A 74 0.98 2.88 -11.64
CA LYS A 74 0.74 3.03 -10.19
C LYS A 74 1.59 4.14 -9.59
N GLN A 75 2.86 4.21 -9.94
CA GLN A 75 3.75 5.29 -9.51
C GLN A 75 3.31 6.65 -10.06
N LYS A 76 2.83 6.68 -11.31
CA LYS A 76 2.25 7.90 -11.90
C LYS A 76 1.02 8.34 -11.11
N LEU A 77 0.13 7.44 -10.75
CA LEU A 77 -1.07 7.73 -9.97
C LEU A 77 -0.72 8.32 -8.59
N ASP A 78 0.23 7.72 -7.87
CA ASP A 78 0.70 8.22 -6.58
C ASP A 78 1.31 9.64 -6.67
N ARG A 79 2.04 9.94 -7.77
CA ARG A 79 2.54 11.31 -8.03
C ARG A 79 1.40 12.29 -8.27
N LEU A 80 0.45 11.93 -9.13
CA LEU A 80 -0.70 12.78 -9.44
C LEU A 80 -1.53 13.10 -8.19
N GLU A 81 -1.71 12.15 -7.28
CA GLU A 81 -2.40 12.41 -6.01
C GLU A 81 -1.67 13.45 -5.15
N LYS A 82 -0.34 13.38 -5.09
CA LYS A 82 0.49 14.38 -4.38
C LYS A 82 0.44 15.75 -5.08
N ASP A 83 0.47 15.78 -6.40
CA ASP A 83 0.39 17.02 -7.17
C ASP A 83 -0.98 17.68 -6.99
N ILE A 84 -2.08 16.93 -6.99
CA ILE A 84 -3.43 17.41 -6.69
C ILE A 84 -3.48 18.04 -5.28
N GLN A 85 -2.91 17.38 -4.30
CA GLN A 85 -2.84 17.92 -2.94
C GLN A 85 -2.05 19.22 -2.91
N PHE A 86 -0.88 19.26 -3.54
CA PHE A 86 -0.04 20.45 -3.62
C PHE A 86 -0.78 21.62 -4.31
N HIS A 87 -1.47 21.37 -5.45
CA HIS A 87 -2.24 22.38 -6.14
C HIS A 87 -3.40 22.89 -5.28
N THR A 88 -4.10 22.00 -4.56
CA THR A 88 -5.18 22.39 -3.66
C THR A 88 -4.68 23.30 -2.52
N GLU A 89 -3.55 22.96 -1.91
CA GLU A 89 -2.92 23.80 -0.87
C GLU A 89 -2.46 25.14 -1.43
N ARG A 90 -1.97 25.16 -2.68
CA ARG A 90 -1.50 26.39 -3.33
C ARG A 90 -2.67 27.35 -3.60
N VAL A 91 -3.80 26.84 -4.10
CA VAL A 91 -5.01 27.62 -4.35
C VAL A 91 -5.49 28.33 -3.09
N THR A 92 -5.37 27.72 -1.91
CA THR A 92 -5.78 28.36 -0.64
C THR A 92 -4.85 29.48 -0.19
N LYS A 93 -3.58 29.50 -0.61
CA LYS A 93 -2.56 30.48 -0.21
C LYS A 93 -2.56 31.73 -1.11
N ILE A 94 -2.82 31.56 -2.42
CA ILE A 94 -2.76 32.64 -3.40
C ILE A 94 -3.60 33.88 -3.03
N PRO A 95 -4.86 33.77 -2.54
CA PRO A 95 -5.65 34.95 -2.17
C PRO A 95 -5.00 35.81 -1.10
N ALA A 96 -4.37 35.21 -0.10
CA ALA A 96 -3.66 35.92 0.95
C ALA A 96 -2.41 36.65 0.40
N GLU A 97 -1.61 35.96 -0.41
CA GLU A 97 -0.42 36.53 -1.07
C GLU A 97 -0.81 37.69 -1.99
N ARG A 98 -1.93 37.56 -2.76
CA ARG A 98 -2.45 38.59 -3.61
C ARG A 98 -2.91 39.83 -2.82
N ALA A 99 -3.54 39.62 -1.66
CA ALA A 99 -3.95 40.72 -0.79
C ALA A 99 -2.73 41.47 -0.21
N GLU A 100 -1.68 40.74 0.15
CA GLU A 100 -0.43 41.33 0.61
C GLU A 100 0.30 42.10 -0.49
N ALA A 101 0.40 41.55 -1.68
CA ALA A 101 0.99 42.21 -2.84
C ALA A 101 0.21 43.48 -3.24
N ASN A 102 -1.14 43.46 -3.20
CA ASN A 102 -1.97 44.67 -3.42
C ASN A 102 -1.70 45.74 -2.37
N LYS A 103 -1.58 45.38 -1.11
CA LYS A 103 -1.24 46.31 -0.04
C LYS A 103 0.16 46.93 -0.28
N ALA A 104 1.15 46.09 -0.59
CA ALA A 104 2.50 46.56 -0.90
C ALA A 104 2.53 47.52 -2.10
N LEU A 105 1.71 47.27 -3.11
CA LEU A 105 1.53 48.16 -4.28
C LEU A 105 0.99 49.52 -3.86
N GLU A 106 -0.09 49.58 -3.08
CA GLU A 106 -0.69 50.81 -2.59
C GLU A 106 0.22 51.60 -1.64
N ASP A 107 0.93 50.89 -0.75
CA ASP A 107 1.93 51.50 0.14
C ASP A 107 3.08 52.13 -0.65
N ALA A 108 3.60 51.44 -1.67
CA ALA A 108 4.65 51.94 -2.54
C ALA A 108 4.17 53.14 -3.36
N ARG A 109 2.92 53.10 -3.86
CA ARG A 109 2.29 54.20 -4.61
C ARG A 109 2.12 55.46 -3.76
N THR A 110 1.61 55.32 -2.56
CA THR A 110 1.42 56.45 -1.63
C THR A 110 2.75 57.04 -1.17
N ALA A 111 3.78 56.21 -0.95
CA ALA A 111 5.12 56.64 -0.62
C ALA A 111 5.78 57.42 -1.78
N THR A 112 5.62 56.93 -3.01
CA THR A 112 6.13 57.61 -4.22
C THR A 112 5.46 58.99 -4.39
N ALA A 113 4.13 59.07 -4.19
CA ALA A 113 3.38 60.35 -4.30
C ALA A 113 3.84 61.39 -3.25
N ARG A 114 4.12 60.99 -2.02
CA ARG A 114 4.65 61.86 -0.99
C ARG A 114 6.04 62.42 -1.32
N LEU A 115 6.95 61.57 -1.81
CA LEU A 115 8.32 61.97 -2.18
C LEU A 115 8.38 62.86 -3.43
N ILE A 116 7.41 62.77 -4.33
CA ILE A 116 7.29 63.70 -5.46
C ILE A 116 6.88 65.11 -5.01
N ALA A 117 6.07 65.23 -3.95
CA ALA A 117 5.66 66.49 -3.38
C ALA A 117 6.80 67.28 -2.69
N ASP A 118 7.84 66.57 -2.21
CA ASP A 118 8.96 67.14 -1.39
C ASP A 118 10.30 67.26 -2.18
N SER A 119 10.32 67.54 -3.43
CA SER A 119 11.34 67.18 -4.42
C SER A 119 12.49 68.17 -4.64
N GLU A 120 13.28 68.67 -3.68
CA GLU A 120 14.48 69.48 -3.98
C GLU A 120 15.85 68.91 -3.58
N SER A 121 15.92 67.77 -2.87
CA SER A 121 17.18 67.21 -2.40
C SER A 121 17.63 65.99 -3.26
N ALA A 122 18.95 65.80 -3.42
CA ALA A 122 19.52 64.64 -4.10
C ALA A 122 19.17 63.31 -3.41
N ASP A 123 19.06 63.32 -2.06
CA ASP A 123 18.66 62.14 -1.27
C ASP A 123 17.19 61.78 -1.54
N ASN A 124 16.32 62.72 -1.80
CA ASN A 124 14.94 62.49 -2.16
C ASN A 124 14.83 61.84 -3.56
N LYS A 125 15.72 62.11 -4.50
CA LYS A 125 15.75 61.43 -5.85
C LYS A 125 16.11 59.95 -5.71
N ILE A 126 17.06 59.61 -4.85
CA ILE A 126 17.43 58.20 -4.58
C ILE A 126 16.26 57.47 -3.93
N ALA A 127 15.59 58.12 -2.94
CA ALA A 127 14.40 57.54 -2.30
C ALA A 127 13.25 57.37 -3.29
N GLN A 128 13.01 58.28 -4.23
CA GLN A 128 12.02 58.16 -5.30
C GLN A 128 12.31 56.97 -6.19
N ILE A 129 13.55 56.80 -6.65
CA ILE A 129 13.95 55.66 -7.49
C ILE A 129 13.71 54.32 -6.75
N LEU A 130 14.04 54.26 -5.45
CA LEU A 130 13.84 53.07 -4.64
C LEU A 130 12.35 52.72 -4.49
N GLN A 131 11.49 53.71 -4.25
CA GLN A 131 10.04 53.49 -4.16
C GLN A 131 9.43 53.12 -5.53
N GLU A 132 9.90 53.69 -6.62
CA GLU A 132 9.49 53.30 -7.97
C GLU A 132 9.88 51.84 -8.26
N LEU A 133 11.08 51.40 -7.85
CA LEU A 133 11.48 49.99 -7.99
C LEU A 133 10.61 49.06 -7.13
N ARG A 134 10.26 49.45 -5.93
CA ARG A 134 9.33 48.70 -5.05
C ARG A 134 7.93 48.62 -5.65
N TYR A 135 7.43 49.71 -6.19
CA TYR A 135 6.16 49.73 -6.90
C TYR A 135 6.16 48.76 -8.09
N ARG A 136 7.21 48.81 -8.93
CA ARG A 136 7.34 47.88 -10.06
C ARG A 136 7.48 46.41 -9.60
N ALA A 137 8.16 46.15 -8.49
CA ALA A 137 8.27 44.81 -7.95
C ALA A 137 6.90 44.25 -7.52
N ALA A 138 6.12 45.04 -6.77
CA ALA A 138 4.76 44.66 -6.38
C ALA A 138 3.82 44.50 -7.56
N GLU A 139 3.93 45.36 -8.59
CA GLU A 139 3.15 45.26 -9.83
C GLU A 139 3.47 43.93 -10.60
N GLU A 140 4.76 43.58 -10.73
CA GLU A 140 5.14 42.32 -11.38
C GLU A 140 4.77 41.11 -10.55
N GLU A 141 4.78 41.21 -9.21
CA GLU A 141 4.28 40.17 -8.32
C GLU A 141 2.79 39.91 -8.53
N LEU A 142 1.98 40.92 -8.60
CA LEU A 142 0.55 40.79 -8.90
C LEU A 142 0.30 40.17 -10.28
N LYS A 143 1.03 40.62 -11.31
CA LYS A 143 0.94 40.02 -12.65
C LYS A 143 1.35 38.54 -12.66
N LYS A 144 2.35 38.16 -11.83
CA LYS A 144 2.74 36.78 -11.66
C LYS A 144 1.62 35.97 -10.99
N LEU A 145 1.05 36.49 -9.88
CA LEU A 145 -0.03 35.82 -9.14
C LEU A 145 -1.30 35.67 -10.00
N ASP A 146 -1.64 36.65 -10.83
CA ASP A 146 -2.79 36.53 -11.74
C ASP A 146 -2.60 35.36 -12.73
N VAL A 147 -1.42 35.25 -13.36
CA VAL A 147 -1.11 34.12 -14.25
C VAL A 147 -1.03 32.78 -13.48
N GLU A 148 -0.57 32.82 -12.25
CA GLU A 148 -0.56 31.61 -11.38
C GLU A 148 -1.98 31.14 -11.07
N ILE A 149 -2.94 32.05 -10.85
CA ILE A 149 -4.37 31.72 -10.67
C ILE A 149 -4.90 30.99 -11.92
N ASP A 150 -4.69 31.55 -13.11
CA ASP A 150 -5.13 30.93 -14.36
C ASP A 150 -4.55 29.54 -14.53
N ARG A 151 -3.27 29.36 -14.20
CA ARG A 151 -2.59 28.04 -14.20
C ARG A 151 -3.25 27.08 -13.22
N GLN A 152 -3.52 27.49 -11.99
CA GLN A 152 -4.11 26.62 -10.96
C GLN A 152 -5.55 26.23 -11.31
N GLU A 153 -6.35 27.15 -11.86
CA GLU A 153 -7.69 26.84 -12.34
C GLU A 153 -7.68 25.81 -13.47
N LEU A 154 -6.69 25.88 -14.37
CA LEU A 154 -6.50 24.92 -15.44
C LEU A 154 -6.06 23.56 -14.90
N SER A 155 -5.08 23.54 -13.98
CA SER A 155 -4.63 22.32 -13.30
C SER A 155 -5.79 21.63 -12.57
N ALA A 156 -6.61 22.36 -11.85
CA ALA A 156 -7.78 21.81 -11.15
C ALA A 156 -8.80 21.11 -12.09
N ARG A 157 -8.83 21.49 -13.38
CA ARG A 157 -9.66 20.79 -14.39
C ARG A 157 -8.95 19.58 -15.00
N ILE A 158 -7.63 19.61 -15.13
CA ILE A 158 -6.83 18.59 -15.81
C ILE A 158 -6.47 17.46 -14.87
N ASP A 159 -6.08 17.77 -13.64
CA ASP A 159 -5.66 16.79 -12.64
C ASP A 159 -6.64 15.61 -12.46
N PRO A 160 -7.97 15.83 -12.35
CA PRO A 160 -8.93 14.74 -12.32
C PRO A 160 -8.94 13.90 -13.60
N LEU A 161 -8.74 14.50 -14.78
CA LEU A 161 -8.70 13.78 -16.05
C LEU A 161 -7.45 12.92 -16.17
N GLU A 162 -6.29 13.43 -15.73
CA GLU A 162 -5.05 12.67 -15.69
C GLU A 162 -5.14 11.49 -14.72
N ARG A 163 -5.69 11.72 -13.52
CA ARG A 163 -5.92 10.68 -12.55
C ARG A 163 -6.86 9.61 -13.08
N ASP A 164 -7.97 9.98 -13.71
CA ASP A 164 -8.93 9.05 -14.29
C ASP A 164 -8.29 8.25 -15.43
N SER A 165 -7.48 8.89 -16.29
CA SER A 165 -6.73 8.22 -17.35
C SER A 165 -5.74 7.20 -16.79
N ALA A 166 -4.94 7.58 -15.79
CA ALA A 166 -4.01 6.69 -15.11
C ALA A 166 -4.73 5.53 -14.41
N SER A 167 -5.82 5.80 -13.71
CA SER A 167 -6.65 4.79 -13.02
C SER A 167 -7.26 3.78 -14.01
N ARG A 168 -7.76 4.25 -15.16
CA ARG A 168 -8.28 3.34 -16.21
C ARG A 168 -7.18 2.44 -16.78
N ASN A 169 -5.97 2.98 -17.01
CA ASN A 169 -4.84 2.18 -17.47
C ASN A 169 -4.42 1.14 -16.44
N VAL A 170 -4.40 1.49 -15.16
CA VAL A 170 -4.14 0.53 -14.07
C VAL A 170 -5.16 -0.60 -14.08
N LYS A 171 -6.47 -0.28 -14.09
CA LYS A 171 -7.54 -1.29 -14.13
C LYS A 171 -7.48 -2.17 -15.38
N ARG A 172 -7.20 -1.58 -16.55
CA ARG A 172 -7.05 -2.33 -17.80
C ARG A 172 -5.89 -3.31 -17.71
N LEU A 173 -4.71 -2.88 -17.31
CA LEU A 173 -3.53 -3.74 -17.16
C LEU A 173 -3.73 -4.82 -16.09
N GLU A 174 -4.40 -4.51 -14.98
CA GLU A 174 -4.74 -5.53 -13.97
C GLU A 174 -5.67 -6.60 -14.52
N THR A 175 -6.67 -6.23 -15.33
CA THR A 175 -7.58 -7.16 -15.99
C THR A 175 -6.84 -8.02 -17.04
N GLU A 176 -5.98 -7.41 -17.84
CA GLU A 176 -5.12 -8.11 -18.81
C GLU A 176 -4.23 -9.13 -18.08
N ILE A 177 -3.49 -8.70 -17.08
CA ILE A 177 -2.61 -9.58 -16.28
C ILE A 177 -3.39 -10.77 -15.70
N GLN A 178 -4.59 -10.53 -15.16
CA GLN A 178 -5.42 -11.60 -14.60
C GLN A 178 -5.89 -12.59 -15.68
N SER A 179 -6.24 -12.12 -16.88
CA SER A 179 -6.63 -13.00 -17.99
C SER A 179 -5.44 -13.86 -18.47
N TRP A 180 -4.27 -13.24 -18.62
CA TRP A 180 -3.04 -13.90 -19.01
C TRP A 180 -2.56 -14.92 -17.96
N GLU A 181 -2.63 -14.58 -16.67
CA GLU A 181 -2.31 -15.52 -15.59
C GLU A 181 -3.22 -16.76 -15.60
N ARG A 182 -4.50 -16.59 -15.94
CA ARG A 182 -5.43 -17.71 -16.08
C ARG A 182 -5.04 -18.66 -17.22
N GLU A 183 -4.66 -18.10 -18.36
CA GLU A 183 -4.22 -18.91 -19.52
C GLU A 183 -2.88 -19.61 -19.26
N ILE A 184 -1.89 -18.91 -18.70
CA ILE A 184 -0.62 -19.52 -18.26
C ILE A 184 -0.87 -20.69 -17.31
N LYS A 185 -1.82 -20.54 -16.38
CA LYS A 185 -2.17 -21.63 -15.46
C LYS A 185 -2.71 -22.86 -16.17
N LYS A 186 -3.58 -22.66 -17.17
CA LYS A 186 -4.14 -23.78 -17.96
C LYS A 186 -3.04 -24.47 -18.75
N LEU A 187 -2.20 -23.71 -19.44
CA LEU A 187 -1.11 -24.24 -20.25
C LEU A 187 -0.10 -25.02 -19.40
N ARG A 188 0.38 -24.44 -18.28
CA ARG A 188 1.29 -25.14 -17.37
C ARG A 188 0.74 -26.46 -16.83
N LYS A 189 -0.54 -26.49 -16.47
CA LYS A 189 -1.17 -27.74 -16.03
C LYS A 189 -1.18 -28.79 -17.13
N LYS A 190 -1.49 -28.37 -18.36
CA LYS A 190 -1.50 -29.27 -19.53
C LYS A 190 -0.08 -29.78 -19.81
N GLU A 191 0.89 -28.90 -19.87
CA GLU A 191 2.30 -29.23 -20.10
C GLU A 191 2.83 -30.23 -19.08
N VAL A 192 2.71 -29.92 -17.80
CA VAL A 192 3.19 -30.78 -16.70
C VAL A 192 2.48 -32.14 -16.69
N PHE A 193 1.18 -32.18 -17.01
CA PHE A 193 0.45 -33.46 -17.09
C PHE A 193 0.93 -34.31 -18.26
N GLN A 194 1.15 -33.74 -19.44
CA GLN A 194 1.68 -34.43 -20.59
C GLN A 194 3.12 -34.94 -20.33
N GLU A 195 3.96 -34.10 -19.76
CA GLU A 195 5.33 -34.49 -19.42
C GLU A 195 5.37 -35.61 -18.39
N GLN A 196 4.47 -35.62 -17.41
CA GLN A 196 4.38 -36.69 -16.41
C GLN A 196 4.00 -38.03 -17.07
N GLN A 197 3.04 -38.01 -18.00
CA GLN A 197 2.67 -39.24 -18.75
C GLN A 197 3.84 -39.75 -19.58
N LEU A 198 4.53 -38.87 -20.31
CA LEU A 198 5.67 -39.22 -21.13
C LEU A 198 6.84 -39.76 -20.29
N ALA A 199 7.16 -39.09 -19.16
CA ALA A 199 8.22 -39.54 -18.29
C ALA A 199 7.93 -40.89 -17.64
N SER A 200 6.69 -41.15 -17.21
CA SER A 200 6.30 -42.43 -16.62
C SER A 200 6.37 -43.57 -17.67
N GLN A 201 5.83 -43.36 -18.87
CA GLN A 201 5.94 -44.32 -19.99
C GLN A 201 7.41 -44.60 -20.35
N ALA A 202 8.24 -43.54 -20.38
CA ALA A 202 9.66 -43.67 -20.64
C ALA A 202 10.39 -44.50 -19.59
N THR A 203 10.01 -44.35 -18.31
CA THR A 203 10.55 -45.15 -17.19
C THR A 203 10.17 -46.62 -17.26
N GLU A 204 8.90 -46.92 -17.64
CA GLU A 204 8.41 -48.30 -17.79
C GLU A 204 9.12 -49.05 -18.91
N THR A 205 9.43 -48.32 -20.01
CA THR A 205 10.03 -48.92 -21.22
C THR A 205 11.55 -48.81 -21.25
N ALA A 206 12.17 -48.20 -20.24
CA ALA A 206 13.61 -47.99 -20.20
C ALA A 206 14.41 -49.29 -20.01
N HIS A 207 15.49 -49.44 -20.81
CA HIS A 207 16.45 -50.53 -20.59
C HIS A 207 17.09 -50.40 -19.19
N TRP A 208 17.40 -51.50 -18.53
CA TRP A 208 17.90 -51.52 -17.16
C TRP A 208 19.13 -50.62 -16.94
N SER A 209 20.04 -50.50 -17.93
CA SER A 209 21.23 -49.64 -17.83
C SER A 209 20.94 -48.12 -17.77
N ILE A 210 19.86 -47.67 -18.40
CA ILE A 210 19.43 -46.24 -18.44
C ILE A 210 18.21 -45.96 -17.58
N LYS A 211 17.69 -46.96 -16.88
CA LYS A 211 16.52 -46.86 -16.03
C LYS A 211 16.71 -45.83 -14.89
N PRO A 212 17.89 -45.73 -14.17
CA PRO A 212 18.09 -44.70 -13.17
C PRO A 212 17.97 -43.26 -13.73
N LEU A 213 18.34 -43.07 -15.01
CA LEU A 213 18.22 -41.78 -15.68
C LEU A 213 16.73 -41.45 -15.98
N ALA A 214 15.97 -42.45 -16.41
CA ALA A 214 14.54 -42.31 -16.64
C ALA A 214 13.78 -42.01 -15.33
N GLU A 215 14.09 -42.75 -14.26
CA GLU A 215 13.53 -42.51 -12.92
C GLU A 215 13.86 -41.12 -12.39
N ARG A 216 15.07 -40.59 -12.65
CA ARG A 216 15.43 -39.23 -12.29
C ARG A 216 14.61 -38.22 -13.07
N ASN A 217 14.39 -38.43 -14.37
CA ASN A 217 13.55 -37.58 -15.22
C ASN A 217 12.11 -37.54 -14.69
N GLU A 218 11.54 -38.69 -14.36
CA GLU A 218 10.19 -38.78 -13.75
C GLU A 218 10.12 -38.04 -12.40
N ALA A 219 11.15 -38.16 -11.57
CA ALA A 219 11.25 -37.45 -10.31
C ALA A 219 11.29 -35.91 -10.52
N LEU A 220 12.04 -35.40 -11.52
CA LEU A 220 12.10 -34.00 -11.85
C LEU A 220 10.73 -33.45 -12.30
N VAL A 221 10.00 -34.17 -13.15
CA VAL A 221 8.65 -33.78 -13.56
C VAL A 221 7.67 -33.82 -12.39
N SER A 222 7.78 -34.83 -11.53
CA SER A 222 6.95 -34.92 -10.31
C SER A 222 7.22 -33.75 -9.35
N GLU A 223 8.47 -33.35 -9.21
CA GLU A 223 8.87 -32.18 -8.42
C GLU A 223 8.33 -30.89 -9.06
N ARG A 224 8.44 -30.75 -10.37
CA ARG A 224 7.87 -29.63 -11.15
C ARG A 224 6.37 -29.48 -10.91
N LYS A 225 5.63 -30.59 -10.95
CA LYS A 225 4.19 -30.61 -10.66
C LYS A 225 3.88 -30.02 -9.28
N LYS A 226 4.62 -30.42 -8.25
CA LYS A 226 4.43 -29.91 -6.88
C LYS A 226 4.67 -28.39 -6.82
N ILE A 227 5.76 -27.93 -7.42
CA ILE A 227 6.09 -26.48 -7.46
C ILE A 227 5.00 -25.66 -8.16
N VAL A 228 4.47 -26.17 -9.29
CA VAL A 228 3.38 -25.51 -10.03
C VAL A 228 2.09 -25.45 -9.20
N GLU A 229 1.78 -26.51 -8.44
CA GLU A 229 0.63 -26.53 -7.53
C GLU A 229 0.81 -25.56 -6.35
N GLU A 230 1.97 -25.54 -5.72
CA GLU A 230 2.32 -24.63 -4.62
C GLU A 230 2.33 -23.15 -5.09
N LEU A 231 2.86 -22.89 -6.28
CA LEU A 231 2.81 -21.56 -6.89
C LEU A 231 1.36 -21.05 -7.04
N GLN A 232 0.43 -21.97 -7.37
CA GLN A 232 -0.98 -21.64 -7.49
C GLN A 232 -1.60 -21.26 -6.14
N LEU A 233 -1.24 -21.98 -5.07
CA LEU A 233 -1.70 -21.65 -3.72
C LEU A 233 -1.19 -20.26 -3.29
N LEU A 234 0.09 -19.96 -3.54
CA LEU A 234 0.66 -18.64 -3.26
C LEU A 234 -0.01 -17.50 -4.05
N ARG A 235 -0.39 -17.73 -5.31
CA ARG A 235 -1.15 -16.74 -6.09
C ARG A 235 -2.49 -16.44 -5.45
N THR A 236 -3.20 -17.48 -5.01
CA THR A 236 -4.49 -17.32 -4.33
C THR A 236 -4.33 -16.59 -2.98
N GLU A 237 -3.27 -16.93 -2.24
CA GLU A 237 -2.93 -16.26 -0.99
C GLU A 237 -2.63 -14.78 -1.24
N HIS A 238 -1.82 -14.47 -2.25
CA HIS A 238 -1.49 -13.09 -2.62
C HIS A 238 -2.74 -12.26 -2.94
N GLN A 239 -3.64 -12.78 -3.78
CA GLN A 239 -4.89 -12.10 -4.14
C GLN A 239 -5.76 -11.79 -2.91
N LYS A 240 -5.89 -12.74 -1.98
CA LYS A 240 -6.63 -12.52 -0.73
C LYS A 240 -6.03 -11.39 0.10
N ILE A 241 -4.71 -11.35 0.24
CA ILE A 241 -4.02 -10.31 1.01
C ILE A 241 -4.22 -8.94 0.37
N VAL A 242 -4.11 -8.84 -0.95
CA VAL A 242 -4.33 -7.58 -1.68
C VAL A 242 -5.77 -7.10 -1.47
N GLN A 243 -6.77 -7.97 -1.64
CA GLN A 243 -8.18 -7.62 -1.40
C GLN A 243 -8.45 -7.20 0.05
N GLN A 244 -7.83 -7.86 1.04
CA GLN A 244 -7.92 -7.46 2.44
C GLN A 244 -7.34 -6.05 2.66
N THR A 245 -6.15 -5.79 2.10
CA THR A 245 -5.49 -4.49 2.21
C THR A 245 -6.35 -3.39 1.59
N GLU A 246 -6.87 -3.59 0.38
CA GLU A 246 -7.74 -2.65 -0.33
C GLU A 246 -9.03 -2.37 0.47
N SER A 247 -9.66 -3.42 1.01
CA SER A 247 -10.87 -3.26 1.85
C SER A 247 -10.61 -2.42 3.11
N ILE A 248 -9.45 -2.57 3.75
CA ILE A 248 -9.07 -1.77 4.93
C ILE A 248 -8.87 -0.30 4.53
N VAL A 249 -8.14 -0.05 3.44
CA VAL A 249 -7.88 1.32 2.93
C VAL A 249 -9.18 2.01 2.55
N GLU A 250 -10.07 1.32 1.81
CA GLU A 250 -11.37 1.86 1.39
C GLU A 250 -12.26 2.21 2.60
N ARG A 251 -12.40 1.30 3.56
CA ARG A 251 -13.18 1.55 4.79
C ARG A 251 -12.62 2.72 5.60
N ARG A 252 -11.29 2.79 5.75
CA ARG A 252 -10.64 3.90 6.43
C ARG A 252 -10.91 5.22 5.72
N SER A 253 -10.78 5.24 4.38
CA SER A 253 -11.04 6.43 3.56
C SER A 253 -12.50 6.89 3.68
N ASP A 254 -13.46 5.98 3.61
CA ASP A 254 -14.88 6.29 3.77
C ASP A 254 -15.19 6.90 5.15
N ILE A 255 -14.65 6.33 6.22
CA ILE A 255 -14.81 6.88 7.57
C ILE A 255 -14.12 8.23 7.71
N THR A 256 -12.92 8.40 7.14
CA THR A 256 -12.19 9.68 7.16
C THR A 256 -13.01 10.77 6.48
N ASN A 257 -13.59 10.49 5.32
CA ASN A 257 -14.43 11.42 4.58
C ASN A 257 -15.71 11.78 5.37
N LYS A 258 -16.33 10.82 6.02
CA LYS A 258 -17.51 11.06 6.89
C LYS A 258 -17.16 11.93 8.10
N ILE A 259 -16.00 11.70 8.72
CA ILE A 259 -15.51 12.52 9.83
C ILE A 259 -15.18 13.93 9.36
N ALA A 260 -14.56 14.09 8.20
CA ALA A 260 -14.26 15.40 7.61
C ALA A 260 -15.53 16.21 7.30
N ALA A 261 -16.59 15.54 6.81
CA ALA A 261 -17.85 16.17 6.45
C ALA A 261 -18.76 16.51 7.64
N ALA A 262 -18.84 15.63 8.65
CA ALA A 262 -19.81 15.73 9.75
C ALA A 262 -19.16 15.87 11.14
N GLY A 263 -17.84 15.88 11.24
CA GLY A 263 -17.08 15.90 12.48
C GLY A 263 -17.10 14.56 13.23
N LEU A 264 -16.53 14.54 14.43
CA LEU A 264 -16.48 13.37 15.31
C LEU A 264 -17.82 13.26 16.09
N THR A 265 -18.82 12.70 15.42
CA THR A 265 -20.12 12.38 16.03
C THR A 265 -20.08 11.00 16.72
N ALA A 266 -21.04 10.72 17.61
CA ALA A 266 -21.19 9.40 18.23
C ALA A 266 -21.33 8.27 17.18
N THR A 267 -22.05 8.53 16.09
CA THR A 267 -22.21 7.59 14.97
C THR A 267 -20.87 7.29 14.27
N ASN A 268 -20.07 8.32 13.98
CA ASN A 268 -18.74 8.17 13.39
C ASN A 268 -17.79 7.44 14.34
N GLY A 269 -17.93 7.67 15.66
CA GLY A 269 -17.20 6.92 16.68
C GLY A 269 -17.54 5.43 16.69
N MET A 270 -18.82 5.07 16.54
CA MET A 270 -19.23 3.66 16.42
C MET A 270 -18.62 2.99 15.17
N LEU A 271 -18.54 3.70 14.04
CA LEU A 271 -17.89 3.20 12.84
C LEU A 271 -16.38 2.94 13.05
N LEU A 272 -15.68 3.78 13.80
CA LEU A 272 -14.28 3.56 14.17
C LEU A 272 -14.13 2.31 15.06
N VAL A 273 -15.02 2.11 16.03
CA VAL A 273 -14.99 0.91 16.90
C VAL A 273 -15.29 -0.35 16.09
N ASP A 274 -16.25 -0.29 15.17
CA ASP A 274 -16.57 -1.42 14.29
C ASP A 274 -15.41 -1.74 13.35
N LEU A 275 -14.79 -0.73 12.74
CA LEU A 275 -13.58 -0.91 11.95
C LEU A 275 -12.48 -1.59 12.76
N ARG A 276 -12.23 -1.16 14.01
CA ARG A 276 -11.24 -1.79 14.89
C ARG A 276 -11.51 -3.27 15.13
N ARG A 277 -12.79 -3.66 15.27
CA ARG A 277 -13.17 -5.07 15.48
C ARG A 277 -12.97 -5.94 14.24
N THR A 278 -13.00 -5.34 13.05
CA THR A 278 -12.80 -6.05 11.78
C THR A 278 -11.33 -6.19 11.40
N LEU A 279 -10.42 -5.50 12.10
CA LEU A 279 -8.98 -5.63 11.85
C LEU A 279 -8.43 -6.91 12.47
N ASP A 280 -7.82 -7.74 11.62
CA ASP A 280 -7.19 -8.99 12.03
C ASP A 280 -5.95 -8.75 12.90
N SER A 281 -5.62 -9.73 13.71
CA SER A 281 -4.38 -9.75 14.47
C SER A 281 -3.16 -9.80 13.54
N THR A 282 -2.21 -8.88 13.70
CA THR A 282 -0.96 -8.87 12.92
C THR A 282 -0.04 -10.05 13.24
N GLY A 283 -0.29 -10.77 14.34
CA GLY A 283 0.54 -11.89 14.81
C GLY A 283 0.64 -13.02 13.79
N GLU A 284 -0.48 -13.44 13.19
CA GLU A 284 -0.49 -14.47 12.15
C GLU A 284 0.29 -14.07 10.91
N CYS A 285 0.18 -12.79 10.51
CA CYS A 285 0.95 -12.25 9.40
C CYS A 285 2.45 -12.33 9.65
N HIS A 286 2.93 -12.01 10.86
CA HIS A 286 4.33 -12.11 11.22
C HIS A 286 4.84 -13.56 11.23
N ILE A 287 4.03 -14.52 11.70
CA ILE A 287 4.37 -15.95 11.66
C ILE A 287 4.51 -16.41 10.21
N ARG A 288 3.56 -16.07 9.37
CA ARG A 288 3.57 -16.48 7.96
C ARG A 288 4.74 -15.84 7.18
N ILE A 289 5.09 -14.58 7.44
CA ILE A 289 6.28 -13.94 6.86
C ILE A 289 7.56 -14.73 7.20
N ARG A 290 7.73 -15.17 8.44
CA ARG A 290 8.88 -16.00 8.84
C ARG A 290 8.90 -17.35 8.13
N GLN A 291 7.74 -17.99 7.96
CA GLN A 291 7.62 -19.23 7.18
C GLN A 291 8.03 -18.99 5.72
N LEU A 292 7.51 -17.95 5.08
CA LEU A 292 7.84 -17.59 3.70
C LEU A 292 9.35 -17.31 3.52
N GLN A 293 9.99 -16.66 4.47
CA GLN A 293 11.44 -16.46 4.45
C GLN A 293 12.21 -17.79 4.52
N THR A 294 11.71 -18.76 5.29
CA THR A 294 12.31 -20.10 5.38
C THR A 294 12.07 -20.88 4.08
N GLU A 295 10.88 -20.78 3.51
CA GLU A 295 10.54 -21.35 2.20
C GLU A 295 11.46 -20.79 1.11
N LEU A 296 11.67 -19.46 1.07
CA LEU A 296 12.56 -18.82 0.10
C LEU A 296 14.00 -19.31 0.19
N ARG A 297 14.51 -19.55 1.41
CA ARG A 297 15.86 -20.15 1.59
C ARG A 297 15.92 -21.55 1.02
N LYS A 298 14.91 -22.41 1.27
CA LYS A 298 14.84 -23.77 0.72
C LYS A 298 14.82 -23.74 -0.81
N VAL A 299 13.98 -22.87 -1.39
CA VAL A 299 13.88 -22.66 -2.84
C VAL A 299 15.23 -22.30 -3.45
N ASN A 300 15.97 -21.38 -2.84
CA ASN A 300 17.27 -20.97 -3.33
C ASN A 300 18.30 -22.12 -3.26
N LEU A 301 18.27 -22.94 -2.20
CA LEU A 301 19.15 -24.11 -2.08
C LEU A 301 18.79 -25.18 -3.13
N SER A 302 17.51 -25.51 -3.32
CA SER A 302 17.07 -26.44 -4.36
C SER A 302 17.46 -25.96 -5.75
N LYS A 303 17.27 -24.66 -6.03
CA LYS A 303 17.68 -24.06 -7.31
C LYS A 303 19.21 -24.21 -7.56
N ILE A 304 20.04 -23.97 -6.56
CA ILE A 304 21.49 -24.12 -6.67
C ILE A 304 21.86 -25.59 -6.98
N SER A 305 21.25 -26.56 -6.29
CA SER A 305 21.51 -27.98 -6.54
C SER A 305 21.07 -28.43 -7.95
N LEU A 306 19.95 -27.90 -8.44
CA LEU A 306 19.47 -28.20 -9.81
C LEU A 306 20.37 -27.56 -10.87
N ILE A 307 20.90 -26.37 -10.62
CA ILE A 307 21.86 -25.72 -11.52
C ILE A 307 23.16 -26.55 -11.58
N GLN A 308 23.66 -27.03 -10.44
CA GLN A 308 24.82 -27.90 -10.41
C GLN A 308 24.56 -29.21 -11.18
N GLU A 309 23.41 -29.86 -10.96
CA GLU A 309 23.02 -31.06 -11.70
C GLU A 309 22.89 -30.83 -13.21
N ARG A 310 22.43 -29.65 -13.62
CA ARG A 310 22.37 -29.25 -15.02
C ARG A 310 23.78 -29.05 -15.61
N ASP A 311 24.66 -28.36 -14.89
CA ASP A 311 26.01 -28.03 -15.34
C ASP A 311 26.88 -29.30 -15.46
N GLU A 312 26.62 -30.35 -14.63
CA GLU A 312 27.23 -31.66 -14.78
C GLU A 312 26.88 -32.38 -16.11
N LEU A 313 25.81 -31.92 -16.79
CA LEU A 313 25.35 -32.47 -18.07
C LEU A 313 25.80 -31.63 -19.27
N ASP A 314 26.71 -30.66 -19.09
CA ASP A 314 27.24 -29.85 -20.21
C ASP A 314 28.04 -30.67 -21.20
N ASP A 315 28.63 -31.80 -20.77
CA ASP A 315 29.19 -32.83 -21.63
C ASP A 315 28.29 -34.08 -21.66
N PRO A 316 27.30 -34.15 -22.59
CA PRO A 316 26.37 -35.29 -22.68
C PRO A 316 27.06 -36.60 -23.05
N LEU A 317 28.16 -36.56 -23.83
CA LEU A 317 28.88 -37.75 -24.22
C LEU A 317 29.65 -38.36 -23.06
N GLY A 318 30.37 -37.52 -22.30
CA GLY A 318 31.05 -37.97 -21.09
C GLY A 318 30.08 -38.46 -19.99
N ALA A 319 28.87 -37.89 -19.95
CA ALA A 319 27.82 -38.36 -19.07
C ALA A 319 27.27 -39.74 -19.47
N VAL A 320 27.14 -40.03 -20.79
CA VAL A 320 26.73 -41.34 -21.28
C VAL A 320 27.81 -42.37 -21.02
N GLU A 321 29.09 -42.08 -21.24
CA GLU A 321 30.22 -43.00 -20.98
C GLU A 321 30.27 -43.43 -19.52
N LYS A 322 29.93 -42.57 -18.58
CA LYS A 322 29.86 -42.89 -17.16
C LYS A 322 28.69 -43.79 -16.79
N LEU A 323 27.60 -43.76 -17.56
CA LEU A 323 26.35 -44.50 -17.29
C LEU A 323 26.31 -45.84 -17.99
N VAL A 324 26.84 -45.94 -19.20
CA VAL A 324 26.85 -47.15 -20.01
C VAL A 324 28.17 -47.88 -19.76
N ASN A 325 28.14 -48.99 -18.99
CA ASN A 325 29.32 -49.82 -18.82
C ASN A 325 29.88 -50.26 -20.17
N SER A 326 31.22 -50.28 -20.25
CA SER A 326 32.00 -50.55 -21.48
C SER A 326 31.65 -51.85 -22.24
N ASN A 327 30.85 -52.74 -21.67
CA ASN A 327 30.45 -54.02 -22.28
C ASN A 327 29.12 -53.98 -23.07
N ASP A 328 28.34 -52.91 -23.00
CA ASP A 328 26.99 -52.81 -23.57
C ASP A 328 26.82 -51.62 -24.54
N THR A 329 27.89 -51.24 -25.24
CA THR A 329 27.94 -50.06 -26.15
C THR A 329 27.24 -50.32 -27.46
N SER A 330 26.00 -50.80 -27.43
CA SER A 330 25.18 -50.83 -28.67
C SER A 330 24.79 -49.43 -29.10
N ALA A 331 25.03 -49.05 -30.36
CA ALA A 331 24.73 -47.73 -30.90
C ALA A 331 23.29 -47.25 -30.58
N PRO A 332 22.23 -48.07 -30.62
CA PRO A 332 20.89 -47.67 -30.26
C PRO A 332 20.71 -47.35 -28.77
N LEU A 333 21.46 -48.02 -27.88
CA LEU A 333 21.41 -47.72 -26.41
C LEU A 333 22.05 -46.38 -26.12
N VAL A 334 23.21 -46.08 -26.71
CA VAL A 334 23.90 -44.79 -26.59
C VAL A 334 23.02 -43.65 -27.11
N GLN A 335 22.37 -43.83 -28.24
CA GLN A 335 21.45 -42.84 -28.80
C GLN A 335 20.25 -42.61 -27.88
N ARG A 336 19.70 -43.66 -27.29
CA ARG A 336 18.61 -43.57 -26.33
C ARG A 336 19.05 -42.85 -25.02
N ALA A 337 20.22 -43.18 -24.52
CA ALA A 337 20.79 -42.50 -23.34
C ALA A 337 21.00 -40.99 -23.57
N LEU A 338 21.52 -40.62 -24.76
CA LEU A 338 21.64 -39.20 -25.17
C LEU A 338 20.29 -38.48 -25.18
N GLN A 339 19.23 -39.11 -25.73
CA GLN A 339 17.88 -38.55 -25.69
C GLN A 339 17.41 -38.29 -24.22
N PHE A 340 17.61 -39.28 -23.34
CA PHE A 340 17.24 -39.10 -21.93
C PHE A 340 18.03 -37.97 -21.23
N ILE A 341 19.31 -37.82 -21.55
CA ILE A 341 20.14 -36.71 -21.02
C ILE A 341 19.65 -35.38 -21.56
N GLN A 342 19.33 -35.25 -22.84
CA GLN A 342 18.77 -34.05 -23.41
C GLN A 342 17.42 -33.68 -22.75
N THR A 343 16.54 -34.67 -22.61
CA THR A 343 15.27 -34.49 -21.89
C THR A 343 15.51 -34.10 -20.42
N LYS A 344 16.51 -34.67 -19.75
CA LYS A 344 16.87 -34.31 -18.37
C LYS A 344 17.29 -32.83 -18.29
N ARG A 345 18.13 -32.37 -19.23
CA ARG A 345 18.55 -30.97 -19.29
C ARG A 345 17.36 -30.03 -19.45
N GLU A 346 16.42 -30.39 -20.31
CA GLU A 346 15.20 -29.62 -20.53
C GLU A 346 14.32 -29.55 -19.27
N TYR A 347 14.08 -30.68 -18.61
CA TYR A 347 13.32 -30.71 -17.36
C TYR A 347 14.01 -29.94 -16.23
N LEU A 348 15.35 -30.00 -16.13
CA LEU A 348 16.11 -29.21 -15.16
C LEU A 348 15.97 -27.70 -15.46
N TYR A 349 16.05 -27.31 -16.73
CA TYR A 349 15.87 -25.92 -17.12
C TYR A 349 14.50 -25.39 -16.71
N GLN A 350 13.45 -26.12 -17.10
CA GLN A 350 12.07 -25.75 -16.78
C GLN A 350 11.79 -25.73 -15.26
N LEU A 351 12.33 -26.69 -14.52
CA LEU A 351 12.17 -26.75 -13.07
C LEU A 351 12.91 -25.60 -12.37
N ILE A 352 14.10 -25.22 -12.83
CA ILE A 352 14.84 -24.05 -12.33
C ILE A 352 14.03 -22.77 -12.52
N GLU A 353 13.38 -22.60 -13.68
CA GLU A 353 12.50 -21.46 -13.95
C GLU A 353 11.24 -21.47 -13.09
N ASP A 354 10.64 -22.64 -12.88
CA ASP A 354 9.49 -22.77 -11.99
C ASP A 354 9.87 -22.43 -10.53
N TYR A 355 11.03 -22.87 -10.06
CA TYR A 355 11.57 -22.46 -8.75
C TYR A 355 11.86 -20.95 -8.66
N GLN A 356 12.34 -20.36 -9.75
CA GLN A 356 12.57 -18.91 -9.79
C GLN A 356 11.24 -18.14 -9.72
N SER A 357 10.22 -18.57 -10.44
CA SER A 357 8.87 -18.02 -10.42
C SER A 357 8.22 -18.18 -9.04
N TYR A 358 8.41 -19.36 -8.43
CA TYR A 358 7.95 -19.65 -7.07
C TYR A 358 8.62 -18.73 -6.03
N GLY A 359 9.95 -18.60 -6.09
CA GLY A 359 10.70 -17.71 -5.18
C GLY A 359 10.29 -16.23 -5.31
N ARG A 360 10.05 -15.75 -6.54
CA ARG A 360 9.49 -14.41 -6.76
C ARG A 360 8.13 -14.28 -6.09
N LYS A 361 7.23 -15.25 -6.28
CA LYS A 361 5.89 -15.20 -5.68
C LYS A 361 5.90 -15.27 -4.16
N VAL A 362 6.77 -16.07 -3.56
CA VAL A 362 7.02 -16.09 -2.11
C VAL A 362 7.42 -14.68 -1.61
N SER A 363 8.30 -14.01 -2.34
CA SER A 363 8.74 -12.65 -2.02
C SER A 363 7.60 -11.63 -2.12
N GLU A 364 6.79 -11.70 -3.18
CA GLU A 364 5.62 -10.85 -3.40
C GLU A 364 4.57 -11.03 -2.28
N VAL A 365 4.26 -12.28 -1.91
CA VAL A 365 3.34 -12.58 -0.78
C VAL A 365 3.88 -12.03 0.54
N SER A 366 5.19 -12.15 0.76
CA SER A 366 5.83 -11.60 1.96
C SER A 366 5.75 -10.07 2.01
N GLN A 367 5.95 -9.38 0.88
CA GLN A 367 5.82 -7.93 0.78
C GLN A 367 4.36 -7.49 0.93
N ALA A 368 3.41 -8.18 0.30
CA ALA A 368 1.99 -7.90 0.44
C ALA A 368 1.52 -8.02 1.91
N ARG A 369 2.01 -9.05 2.64
CA ARG A 369 1.71 -9.18 4.08
C ARG A 369 2.33 -8.07 4.92
N LYS A 370 3.53 -7.61 4.60
CA LYS A 370 4.12 -6.43 5.27
C LYS A 370 3.26 -5.20 5.05
N LYS A 371 2.85 -4.96 3.79
CA LYS A 371 1.96 -3.84 3.46
C LYS A 371 0.63 -3.91 4.20
N LEU A 372 0.05 -5.11 4.33
CA LEU A 372 -1.16 -5.34 5.12
C LEU A 372 -0.95 -4.98 6.60
N ILE A 373 0.18 -5.39 7.20
CA ILE A 373 0.53 -5.02 8.59
C ILE A 373 0.65 -3.51 8.74
N ASP A 374 1.33 -2.84 7.82
CA ASP A 374 1.53 -1.39 7.85
C ASP A 374 0.18 -0.66 7.74
N GLU A 375 -0.74 -1.13 6.88
CA GLU A 375 -2.08 -0.57 6.76
C GLU A 375 -2.94 -0.82 8.02
N ILE A 376 -2.86 -2.01 8.61
CA ILE A 376 -3.53 -2.31 9.88
C ILE A 376 -3.03 -1.35 10.96
N ASN A 377 -1.71 -1.22 11.12
CA ASN A 377 -1.10 -0.36 12.14
C ASN A 377 -1.45 1.13 11.90
N SER A 378 -1.38 1.59 10.66
CA SER A 378 -1.77 2.95 10.28
C SER A 378 -3.25 3.22 10.60
N THR A 379 -4.12 2.25 10.32
CA THR A 379 -5.55 2.34 10.62
C THR A 379 -5.82 2.31 12.12
N LEU A 380 -5.13 1.46 12.87
CA LEU A 380 -5.22 1.44 14.34
C LEU A 380 -4.77 2.77 14.95
N ASN A 381 -3.65 3.32 14.51
CA ASN A 381 -3.19 4.64 14.95
C ASN A 381 -4.21 5.73 14.64
N TYR A 382 -4.79 5.71 13.44
CA TYR A 382 -5.85 6.64 13.06
C TYR A 382 -7.08 6.51 13.99
N ILE A 383 -7.50 5.28 14.30
CA ILE A 383 -8.61 5.01 15.22
C ILE A 383 -8.27 5.52 16.62
N ASP A 384 -7.09 5.19 17.14
CA ASP A 384 -6.69 5.56 18.50
C ASP A 384 -6.64 7.09 18.68
N VAL A 385 -6.10 7.83 17.70
CA VAL A 385 -6.08 9.29 17.71
C VAL A 385 -7.49 9.88 17.69
N ASN A 386 -8.39 9.35 16.86
CA ASN A 386 -9.72 9.92 16.67
C ASN A 386 -10.74 9.40 17.69
N ALA A 387 -10.61 8.15 18.15
CA ALA A 387 -11.52 7.56 19.12
C ALA A 387 -11.47 8.25 20.50
N LEU A 388 -10.30 8.77 20.89
CA LEU A 388 -10.14 9.54 22.14
C LEU A 388 -10.95 10.84 22.16
N TRP A 389 -11.27 11.40 21.00
CA TRP A 389 -12.04 12.64 20.86
C TRP A 389 -13.52 12.41 20.58
N VAL A 390 -13.95 11.16 20.45
CA VAL A 390 -15.38 10.85 20.30
C VAL A 390 -16.07 11.09 21.63
N ARG A 391 -16.97 12.04 21.65
CA ARG A 391 -17.80 12.33 22.82
C ARG A 391 -18.74 11.13 23.03
N SER A 392 -18.34 10.21 23.90
CA SER A 392 -19.07 8.96 24.18
C SER A 392 -20.28 9.16 25.11
N ALA A 393 -20.45 10.35 25.64
CA ALA A 393 -21.60 10.71 26.46
C ALA A 393 -22.19 12.05 26.00
N GLU A 394 -23.51 12.13 25.97
CA GLU A 394 -24.21 13.41 25.86
C GLU A 394 -23.72 14.31 27.02
N PRO A 395 -23.62 15.66 26.81
CA PRO A 395 -23.28 16.55 27.90
C PRO A 395 -24.24 16.28 29.06
N LEU A 396 -23.70 16.18 30.28
CA LEU A 396 -24.47 15.99 31.51
C LEU A 396 -25.67 16.95 31.48
N SER A 397 -26.83 16.44 31.12
CA SER A 397 -28.08 17.17 31.13
C SER A 397 -28.71 17.00 32.51
N PHE A 398 -29.56 17.93 32.91
CA PHE A 398 -30.36 17.80 34.15
C PHE A 398 -31.13 16.47 34.23
N LYS A 399 -31.42 15.85 33.11
CA LYS A 399 -32.05 14.52 33.00
C LYS A 399 -31.20 13.42 33.66
N TYR A 400 -29.89 13.44 33.53
CA TYR A 400 -29.00 12.46 34.21
C TYR A 400 -28.90 12.69 35.70
N VAL A 401 -29.09 13.93 36.17
CA VAL A 401 -29.13 14.24 37.61
C VAL A 401 -30.43 13.70 38.22
N THR A 402 -31.56 13.78 37.52
CA THR A 402 -32.82 13.21 37.96
C THR A 402 -32.81 11.69 37.91
N GLU A 403 -32.29 11.08 36.85
CA GLU A 403 -32.12 9.62 36.73
C GLU A 403 -31.12 9.07 37.76
N ALA A 404 -30.07 9.82 38.11
CA ALA A 404 -29.16 9.47 39.19
C ALA A 404 -29.84 9.59 40.56
N GLY A 405 -30.77 10.55 40.71
CA GLY A 405 -31.62 10.67 41.93
C GLY A 405 -32.49 9.44 42.12
N ASP A 406 -33.21 9.01 41.04
CA ASP A 406 -34.02 7.80 41.05
C ASP A 406 -33.19 6.53 41.30
N GLY A 407 -31.97 6.46 40.79
CA GLY A 407 -30.99 5.38 41.05
C GLY A 407 -30.49 5.35 42.49
N ILE A 408 -30.34 6.51 43.12
CA ILE A 408 -29.95 6.63 44.52
C ILE A 408 -31.11 6.20 45.41
N ASP A 409 -32.33 6.62 45.12
CA ASP A 409 -33.53 6.18 45.87
C ASP A 409 -33.75 4.66 45.79
N GLN A 410 -33.47 4.06 44.60
CA GLN A 410 -33.54 2.62 44.41
C GLN A 410 -32.41 1.88 45.18
N PHE A 411 -31.25 2.53 45.36
CA PHE A 411 -30.11 2.00 46.14
C PHE A 411 -30.41 2.00 47.66
N PHE A 412 -31.23 2.94 48.14
CA PHE A 412 -31.62 3.02 49.54
C PHE A 412 -32.96 2.37 49.84
N ASP A 413 -33.62 1.77 48.84
CA ASP A 413 -34.86 1.05 49.01
C ASP A 413 -34.68 -0.16 49.93
N THR A 414 -35.43 -0.18 51.02
CA THR A 414 -35.37 -1.22 52.06
C THR A 414 -35.65 -2.62 51.52
N GLU A 415 -36.47 -2.73 50.48
CA GLU A 415 -36.83 -4.00 49.87
C GLU A 415 -35.70 -4.61 49.07
N SER A 416 -34.92 -3.80 48.39
CA SER A 416 -33.70 -4.22 47.70
C SER A 416 -32.63 -4.76 48.65
N TRP A 417 -32.42 -4.11 49.81
CA TRP A 417 -31.49 -4.55 50.83
C TRP A 417 -31.89 -5.84 51.53
N THR A 418 -33.20 -6.04 51.75
CA THR A 418 -33.71 -7.29 52.33
C THR A 418 -33.52 -8.47 51.39
N ASN A 419 -33.68 -8.27 50.07
CA ASN A 419 -33.41 -9.28 49.05
C ASN A 419 -31.93 -9.63 48.94
N ILE A 420 -31.03 -8.64 49.04
CA ILE A 420 -29.60 -8.85 49.10
C ILE A 420 -29.18 -9.60 50.37
N ALA A 421 -29.76 -9.24 51.51
CA ALA A 421 -29.51 -9.94 52.75
C ALA A 421 -29.98 -11.40 52.72
N ALA A 422 -31.16 -11.67 52.17
CA ALA A 422 -31.68 -13.03 52.00
C ALA A 422 -30.81 -13.84 51.02
N GLY A 423 -30.42 -13.25 49.90
CA GLY A 423 -29.51 -13.87 48.94
C GLY A 423 -28.12 -14.18 49.51
N SER A 424 -27.56 -13.27 50.33
CA SER A 424 -26.29 -13.48 51.01
C SER A 424 -26.34 -14.60 52.07
N GLN A 425 -27.48 -14.74 52.74
CA GLN A 425 -27.67 -15.81 53.71
C GLN A 425 -27.74 -17.21 53.04
N ILE A 426 -28.35 -17.31 51.86
CA ILE A 426 -28.38 -18.53 51.04
C ILE A 426 -26.97 -18.86 50.56
N LEU A 427 -26.20 -17.88 50.12
CA LEU A 427 -24.84 -18.04 49.60
C LEU A 427 -23.86 -18.55 50.68
N VAL A 428 -24.02 -18.06 51.91
CA VAL A 428 -23.16 -18.50 53.05
C VAL A 428 -23.55 -19.91 53.52
N THR A 429 -24.81 -20.31 53.43
CA THR A 429 -25.28 -21.63 53.91
C THR A 429 -25.13 -22.72 52.88
N GLU A 430 -25.35 -22.47 51.62
CA GLU A 430 -25.33 -23.51 50.57
C GLU A 430 -23.97 -23.61 49.84
N ARG A 431 -23.23 -22.51 49.77
CA ARG A 431 -21.94 -22.49 49.03
C ARG A 431 -20.84 -21.71 49.77
N PRO A 432 -20.35 -22.24 50.90
CA PRO A 432 -19.44 -21.50 51.77
C PRO A 432 -18.09 -21.13 51.11
N TYR A 433 -17.63 -21.92 50.15
CA TYR A 433 -16.37 -21.64 49.42
C TYR A 433 -16.50 -20.44 48.47
N GLU A 434 -17.66 -20.28 47.79
CA GLU A 434 -17.92 -19.15 46.89
C GLU A 434 -18.11 -17.86 47.72
N ALA A 435 -18.76 -17.93 48.86
CA ALA A 435 -18.92 -16.80 49.78
C ALA A 435 -17.57 -16.31 50.35
N THR A 436 -16.68 -17.22 50.72
CA THR A 436 -15.35 -16.87 51.24
C THR A 436 -14.44 -16.29 50.15
N THR A 437 -14.52 -16.78 48.92
CA THR A 437 -13.77 -16.21 47.81
C THR A 437 -14.27 -14.82 47.42
N ALA A 438 -15.56 -14.60 47.40
CA ALA A 438 -16.17 -13.29 47.15
C ALA A 438 -15.76 -12.27 48.22
N LEU A 439 -15.81 -12.67 49.51
CA LEU A 439 -15.39 -11.83 50.62
C LEU A 439 -13.89 -11.46 50.52
N PHE A 440 -13.06 -12.43 50.16
CA PHE A 440 -11.63 -12.22 49.97
C PHE A 440 -11.36 -11.18 48.87
N PHE A 441 -12.04 -11.30 47.70
CA PHE A 441 -11.95 -10.34 46.61
C PHE A 441 -12.41 -8.95 47.04
N LEU A 442 -13.48 -8.84 47.80
CA LEU A 442 -14.01 -7.56 48.30
C LEU A 442 -13.02 -6.88 49.25
N VAL A 443 -12.44 -7.61 50.17
CA VAL A 443 -11.39 -7.12 51.07
C VAL A 443 -10.14 -6.72 50.30
N ALA A 444 -9.70 -7.52 49.33
CA ALA A 444 -8.57 -7.20 48.45
C ALA A 444 -8.81 -5.90 47.66
N LEU A 445 -10.01 -5.69 47.16
CA LEU A 445 -10.41 -4.49 46.40
C LEU A 445 -10.40 -3.23 47.31
N VAL A 446 -10.89 -3.34 48.53
CA VAL A 446 -10.85 -2.25 49.51
C VAL A 446 -9.41 -1.89 49.91
N ILE A 447 -8.57 -2.90 50.11
CA ILE A 447 -7.13 -2.70 50.44
C ILE A 447 -6.40 -2.05 49.26
N PHE A 448 -6.69 -2.53 48.02
CA PHE A 448 -6.11 -1.98 46.81
C PHE A 448 -6.51 -0.50 46.62
N ASN A 449 -7.81 -0.20 46.76
CA ASN A 449 -8.32 1.17 46.63
C ASN A 449 -7.70 2.12 47.67
N ARG A 450 -7.53 1.64 48.90
CA ARG A 450 -6.88 2.40 49.99
C ARG A 450 -5.40 2.63 49.68
N ARG A 451 -4.71 1.64 49.07
CA ARG A 451 -3.30 1.74 48.67
C ARG A 451 -3.10 2.73 47.51
N VAL A 452 -4.00 2.69 46.52
CA VAL A 452 -4.00 3.62 45.38
C VAL A 452 -4.24 5.05 45.85
N LYS A 453 -5.23 5.27 46.73
CA LYS A 453 -5.51 6.57 47.31
C LYS A 453 -4.31 7.14 48.11
N ASN A 454 -3.69 6.34 48.94
CA ASN A 454 -2.48 6.74 49.70
C ASN A 454 -1.26 6.93 48.76
N SER A 455 -1.19 6.31 47.62
CA SER A 455 -0.14 6.49 46.62
C SER A 455 -0.32 7.82 45.87
N ILE A 456 -1.55 8.21 45.57
CA ILE A 456 -1.89 9.48 44.92
C ILE A 456 -1.59 10.65 45.88
N GLU A 457 -2.05 10.57 47.14
CA GLU A 457 -1.78 11.59 48.19
C GLU A 457 -0.27 11.77 48.47
N ARG A 458 0.54 10.69 48.33
CA ARG A 458 2.00 10.77 48.45
C ARG A 458 2.71 11.38 47.24
N SER A 459 2.11 11.29 46.03
CA SER A 459 2.66 11.96 44.86
C SER A 459 2.38 13.46 44.85
N GLU A 460 1.20 13.86 45.28
CA GLU A 460 0.86 15.30 45.43
C GLU A 460 1.70 16.03 46.48
N SER A 461 2.08 15.34 47.57
CA SER A 461 2.93 15.96 48.63
C SER A 461 4.43 16.01 48.28
N LYS A 462 4.87 15.58 47.12
CA LYS A 462 6.26 15.68 46.66
C LYS A 462 6.48 16.76 45.61
N ASP A 463 5.42 17.36 45.11
CA ASP A 463 5.46 18.45 44.13
C ASP A 463 5.18 19.83 44.77
N GLU A 464 5.03 19.93 46.10
CA GLU A 464 5.15 21.14 46.89
C GLU A 464 6.55 21.20 47.56
#